data_a416bde8bcd04b1dfc0247e7505c5c89
#
_entry.id   a416bde8bcd04b1dfc0247e7505c5c89
#
_cell.length_a   1.000
_cell.length_b   1.000
_cell.length_c   1.000
_cell.angle_alpha   90.00
_cell.angle_beta   90.00
_cell.angle_gamma   90.00
#
_symmetry.space_group_name_H-M   'P 1'
#
loop_
_entity.id
_entity.type
_entity.pdbx_description
1 polymer ?
#
loop_
_entity_poly.entity_id
_entity_poly.type
_entity_poly.pdbx_seq_one_letter_code
_entity_poly.pdbx_strand_id
1 'polypeptide(L)'
;MKKLTYLVAIAFTALPFAVRAQSADAIIDRAAAAYARLNSMRAEFRQTLTNTLTGTMQTTSGVILRRKPNLLSINFESGDRVAADGSTLWFYLPSSAPGQVIRMPYSGENASTVDPANQFLNSPRTRFTVSSAGTAALGGRATHAITLVPKHPNSAFTSAKVWIDDADSSIRQFDLETANGLKRHVVITSFTANPDLNKSSFRFSVPKGVKVVDQASGVTF
;
A
#
# COMPACT_ATOMS: atom_id res chain seq x y z
N MET A 1 17.74 13.11 78.66
CA MET A 1 17.26 12.03 77.74
C MET A 1 17.06 12.65 76.35
N LYS A 2 18.04 12.44 75.45
CA LYS A 2 18.04 13.02 74.09
C LYS A 2 17.42 11.98 73.15
N LYS A 3 16.26 12.28 72.49
CA LYS A 3 15.63 11.42 71.46
C LYS A 3 16.31 11.71 70.15
N LEU A 4 16.95 10.70 69.59
CA LEU A 4 17.58 10.71 68.24
C LEU A 4 16.55 10.26 67.22
N THR A 5 16.10 11.16 66.37
CA THR A 5 15.13 10.89 65.30
C THR A 5 15.92 10.55 64.00
N TYR A 6 15.85 9.29 63.56
CA TYR A 6 16.46 8.87 62.31
C TYR A 6 15.52 9.25 61.13
N LEU A 7 16.00 10.08 60.24
CA LEU A 7 15.33 10.42 58.97
C LEU A 7 15.79 9.42 57.92
N VAL A 8 14.90 8.50 57.53
CA VAL A 8 15.15 7.54 56.44
C VAL A 8 14.83 8.24 55.10
N ALA A 9 15.85 8.60 54.35
CA ALA A 9 15.70 9.14 52.98
C ALA A 9 15.52 7.96 52.02
N ILE A 10 14.31 7.78 51.47
CA ILE A 10 14.03 6.83 50.42
C ILE A 10 14.48 7.46 49.08
N ALA A 11 15.61 7.00 48.55
CA ALA A 11 16.08 7.40 47.24
C ALA A 11 15.23 6.66 46.16
N PHE A 12 14.35 7.40 45.50
CA PHE A 12 13.57 6.90 44.38
C PHE A 12 14.47 6.85 43.13
N THR A 13 15.05 5.70 42.81
CA THR A 13 15.83 5.50 41.58
C THR A 13 14.87 5.37 40.40
N ALA A 14 14.66 6.48 39.66
CA ALA A 14 13.97 6.47 38.39
C ALA A 14 14.84 5.71 37.35
N LEU A 15 14.50 4.45 37.09
CA LEU A 15 15.08 3.71 35.99
C LEU A 15 14.59 4.33 34.68
N PRO A 16 15.48 4.74 33.78
CA PRO A 16 15.08 5.21 32.47
C PRO A 16 14.49 4.02 31.69
N PHE A 17 13.20 4.04 31.41
CA PHE A 17 12.60 3.15 30.42
C PHE A 17 13.19 3.54 29.05
N ALA A 18 14.19 2.78 28.61
CA ALA A 18 14.68 2.87 27.25
C ALA A 18 13.54 2.38 26.32
N VAL A 19 12.75 3.31 25.79
CA VAL A 19 11.82 3.02 24.71
C VAL A 19 12.66 2.56 23.52
N ARG A 20 12.76 1.26 23.30
CA ARG A 20 13.42 0.71 22.13
C ARG A 20 12.61 1.17 20.91
N ALA A 21 13.15 2.09 20.15
CA ALA A 21 12.62 2.43 18.84
C ALA A 21 12.50 1.12 18.02
N GLN A 22 11.31 0.83 17.54
CA GLN A 22 11.11 -0.37 16.72
C GLN A 22 11.95 -0.22 15.44
N SER A 23 12.69 -1.27 15.05
CA SER A 23 13.47 -1.24 13.82
C SER A 23 12.53 -1.17 12.60
N ALA A 24 12.99 -0.52 11.53
CA ALA A 24 12.27 -0.43 10.28
C ALA A 24 11.89 -1.84 9.74
N ASP A 25 12.79 -2.80 9.89
CA ASP A 25 12.55 -4.21 9.53
C ASP A 25 11.38 -4.81 10.33
N ALA A 26 11.34 -4.60 11.65
CA ALA A 26 10.27 -5.13 12.47
C ALA A 26 8.90 -4.51 12.13
N ILE A 27 8.88 -3.23 11.76
CA ILE A 27 7.65 -2.53 11.37
C ILE A 27 7.11 -3.08 10.05
N ILE A 28 7.97 -3.20 9.02
CA ILE A 28 7.54 -3.69 7.71
C ILE A 28 7.16 -5.18 7.75
N ASP A 29 7.87 -6.00 8.52
CA ASP A 29 7.56 -7.42 8.71
C ASP A 29 6.20 -7.61 9.42
N ARG A 30 5.89 -6.77 10.41
CA ARG A 30 4.59 -6.76 11.09
C ARG A 30 3.46 -6.36 10.12
N ALA A 31 3.67 -5.35 9.29
CA ALA A 31 2.71 -4.94 8.27
C ALA A 31 2.49 -6.05 7.24
N ALA A 32 3.55 -6.69 6.76
CA ALA A 32 3.47 -7.82 5.84
C ALA A 32 2.69 -9.00 6.45
N ALA A 33 2.95 -9.34 7.71
CA ALA A 33 2.23 -10.38 8.43
C ALA A 33 0.75 -10.03 8.66
N ALA A 34 0.44 -8.77 8.98
CA ALA A 34 -0.94 -8.30 9.13
C ALA A 34 -1.70 -8.40 7.81
N TYR A 35 -1.11 -7.93 6.70
CA TYR A 35 -1.70 -8.01 5.37
C TYR A 35 -1.91 -9.45 4.90
N ALA A 36 -0.93 -10.33 5.15
CA ALA A 36 -1.03 -11.75 4.80
C ALA A 36 -2.16 -12.49 5.53
N ARG A 37 -2.60 -12.03 6.70
CA ARG A 37 -3.75 -12.60 7.44
C ARG A 37 -5.11 -12.15 6.93
N LEU A 38 -5.19 -11.07 6.13
CA LEU A 38 -6.46 -10.59 5.59
C LEU A 38 -7.04 -11.58 4.58
N ASN A 39 -8.28 -11.98 4.75
CA ASN A 39 -9.06 -12.73 3.75
C ASN A 39 -9.67 -11.78 2.72
N SER A 40 -10.08 -10.60 3.16
CA SER A 40 -10.59 -9.54 2.30
C SER A 40 -10.17 -8.17 2.85
N MET A 41 -10.22 -7.14 2.00
CA MET A 41 -10.06 -5.75 2.42
C MET A 41 -10.87 -4.83 1.50
N ARG A 42 -11.31 -3.71 2.06
CA ARG A 42 -11.83 -2.56 1.35
C ARG A 42 -11.03 -1.34 1.78
N ALA A 43 -10.52 -0.58 0.82
CA ALA A 43 -9.86 0.68 1.09
C ALA A 43 -10.38 1.75 0.13
N GLU A 44 -10.64 2.94 0.66
CA GLU A 44 -10.86 4.13 -0.15
C GLU A 44 -9.56 4.92 -0.19
N PHE A 45 -9.27 5.52 -1.33
CA PHE A 45 -8.03 6.24 -1.50
C PHE A 45 -8.22 7.52 -2.32
N ARG A 46 -7.30 8.45 -2.11
CA ARG A 46 -7.03 9.58 -3.00
C ARG A 46 -5.59 9.46 -3.47
N GLN A 47 -5.38 9.58 -4.79
CA GLN A 47 -4.04 9.61 -5.35
C GLN A 47 -3.79 10.90 -6.12
N THR A 48 -2.56 11.36 -6.08
CA THR A 48 -2.04 12.43 -6.93
C THR A 48 -0.86 11.88 -7.73
N LEU A 49 -0.93 11.98 -9.04
CA LEU A 49 0.15 11.68 -9.98
C LEU A 49 0.78 12.99 -10.41
N THR A 50 2.10 13.08 -10.28
CA THR A 50 2.88 14.24 -10.70
C THR A 50 3.93 13.79 -11.70
N ASN A 51 3.88 14.34 -12.91
CA ASN A 51 4.96 14.19 -13.88
C ASN A 51 5.98 15.32 -13.63
N THR A 52 7.16 14.95 -13.14
CA THR A 52 8.19 15.95 -12.79
C THR A 52 8.83 16.63 -13.98
N LEU A 53 8.74 16.04 -15.19
CA LEU A 53 9.29 16.61 -16.43
C LEU A 53 8.39 17.73 -16.96
N THR A 54 7.07 17.56 -16.88
CA THR A 54 6.09 18.52 -17.41
C THR A 54 5.46 19.40 -16.35
N GLY A 55 5.64 19.06 -15.06
CA GLY A 55 4.97 19.73 -13.93
C GLY A 55 3.47 19.42 -13.83
N THR A 56 2.93 18.55 -14.68
CA THR A 56 1.50 18.24 -14.65
C THR A 56 1.13 17.41 -13.42
N MET A 57 -0.01 17.73 -12.82
CA MET A 57 -0.57 17.02 -11.67
C MET A 57 -1.98 16.54 -11.98
N GLN A 58 -2.27 15.30 -11.65
CA GLN A 58 -3.61 14.72 -11.77
C GLN A 58 -4.01 14.07 -10.45
N THR A 59 -5.16 14.46 -9.92
CA THR A 59 -5.71 13.86 -8.70
C THR A 59 -6.96 13.05 -9.05
N THR A 60 -7.05 11.87 -8.46
CA THR A 60 -8.24 11.00 -8.56
C THR A 60 -8.45 10.27 -7.25
N SER A 61 -9.68 9.83 -7.01
CA SER A 61 -10.05 9.00 -5.87
C SER A 61 -10.61 7.67 -6.36
N GLY A 62 -10.73 6.71 -5.46
CA GLY A 62 -11.29 5.43 -5.82
C GLY A 62 -11.42 4.47 -4.64
N VAL A 63 -11.85 3.26 -4.97
CA VAL A 63 -12.03 2.17 -4.02
C VAL A 63 -11.27 0.95 -4.48
N ILE A 64 -10.51 0.35 -3.56
CA ILE A 64 -9.84 -0.94 -3.74
C ILE A 64 -10.62 -1.99 -2.95
N LEU A 65 -11.00 -3.06 -3.61
CA LEU A 65 -11.54 -4.28 -3.02
C LEU A 65 -10.57 -5.42 -3.31
N ARG A 66 -10.25 -6.20 -2.30
CA ARG A 66 -9.45 -7.41 -2.45
C ARG A 66 -10.08 -8.55 -1.67
N ARG A 67 -10.04 -9.76 -2.23
CA ARG A 67 -10.45 -11.00 -1.56
C ARG A 67 -9.54 -12.14 -2.01
N LYS A 68 -9.04 -12.91 -1.05
CA LYS A 68 -8.27 -14.12 -1.36
C LYS A 68 -9.09 -15.15 -2.15
N PRO A 69 -8.42 -15.97 -2.97
CA PRO A 69 -6.98 -15.97 -3.22
C PRO A 69 -6.52 -14.88 -4.22
N ASN A 70 -7.28 -14.58 -5.28
CA ASN A 70 -6.83 -13.78 -6.43
C ASN A 70 -7.94 -12.87 -6.96
N LEU A 71 -8.73 -12.26 -6.08
CA LEU A 71 -9.78 -11.31 -6.48
C LEU A 71 -9.35 -9.90 -6.13
N LEU A 72 -9.37 -8.99 -7.12
CA LEU A 72 -9.05 -7.57 -6.97
C LEU A 72 -10.03 -6.73 -7.79
N SER A 73 -10.45 -5.61 -7.26
CA SER A 73 -11.19 -4.59 -8.00
C SER A 73 -10.73 -3.22 -7.54
N ILE A 74 -10.25 -2.39 -8.47
CA ILE A 74 -9.92 -0.98 -8.24
C ILE A 74 -10.84 -0.17 -9.14
N ASN A 75 -11.70 0.64 -8.54
CA ASN A 75 -12.60 1.51 -9.26
C ASN A 75 -12.21 2.95 -8.97
N PHE A 76 -11.91 3.70 -10.00
CA PHE A 76 -11.59 5.13 -9.91
C PHE A 76 -12.85 5.96 -10.22
N GLU A 77 -12.95 7.13 -9.61
CA GLU A 77 -14.02 8.09 -9.90
C GLU A 77 -13.99 8.61 -11.35
N SER A 78 -12.83 8.53 -12.01
CA SER A 78 -12.66 8.81 -13.44
C SER A 78 -13.41 7.85 -14.37
N GLY A 79 -13.92 6.73 -13.85
CA GLY A 79 -14.49 5.63 -14.62
C GLY A 79 -13.47 4.55 -15.02
N ASP A 80 -12.19 4.79 -14.74
CA ASP A 80 -11.15 3.78 -14.91
C ASP A 80 -11.36 2.61 -13.96
N ARG A 81 -11.03 1.41 -14.42
CA ARG A 81 -11.23 0.20 -13.63
C ARG A 81 -10.13 -0.82 -13.89
N VAL A 82 -9.62 -1.40 -12.80
CA VAL A 82 -8.76 -2.61 -12.83
C VAL A 82 -9.50 -3.71 -12.10
N ALA A 83 -9.64 -4.88 -12.70
CA ALA A 83 -10.34 -5.99 -12.08
C ALA A 83 -9.59 -7.30 -12.35
N ALA A 84 -9.45 -8.13 -11.29
CA ALA A 84 -8.96 -9.49 -11.37
C ALA A 84 -10.04 -10.43 -10.82
N ASP A 85 -10.49 -11.36 -11.65
CA ASP A 85 -11.58 -12.31 -11.35
C ASP A 85 -11.10 -13.66 -10.81
N GLY A 86 -9.80 -13.78 -10.61
CA GLY A 86 -9.12 -14.99 -10.13
C GLY A 86 -8.20 -15.64 -11.17
N SER A 87 -8.44 -15.41 -12.46
CA SER A 87 -7.65 -15.96 -13.56
C SER A 87 -7.28 -14.91 -14.61
N THR A 88 -8.06 -13.87 -14.71
CA THR A 88 -7.95 -12.82 -15.73
C THR A 88 -7.83 -11.46 -15.06
N LEU A 89 -6.93 -10.65 -15.58
CA LEU A 89 -6.73 -9.25 -15.20
C LEU A 89 -7.20 -8.36 -16.34
N TRP A 90 -8.04 -7.39 -15.99
CA TRP A 90 -8.66 -6.44 -16.89
C TRP A 90 -8.21 -5.02 -16.54
N PHE A 91 -7.74 -4.26 -17.53
CA PHE A 91 -7.49 -2.82 -17.42
C PHE A 91 -8.42 -2.09 -18.37
N TYR A 92 -9.42 -1.44 -17.84
CA TYR A 92 -10.31 -0.54 -18.56
C TYR A 92 -10.02 0.89 -18.11
N LEU A 93 -9.36 1.65 -18.96
CA LEU A 93 -8.82 2.98 -18.64
C LEU A 93 -9.35 4.00 -19.64
N PRO A 94 -10.67 4.27 -19.69
CA PRO A 94 -11.28 5.18 -20.66
C PRO A 94 -10.74 6.62 -20.56
N SER A 95 -10.19 7.02 -19.41
CA SER A 95 -9.59 8.34 -19.23
C SER A 95 -8.30 8.53 -20.04
N SER A 96 -7.56 7.46 -20.33
CA SER A 96 -6.27 7.51 -21.03
C SER A 96 -6.24 6.67 -22.31
N ALA A 97 -7.05 5.64 -22.42
CA ALA A 97 -7.13 4.73 -23.55
C ALA A 97 -8.60 4.40 -23.90
N PRO A 98 -9.35 5.37 -24.45
CA PRO A 98 -10.76 5.18 -24.73
C PRO A 98 -11.00 4.10 -25.80
N GLY A 99 -12.15 3.41 -25.71
CA GLY A 99 -12.60 2.44 -26.72
C GLY A 99 -11.91 1.08 -26.66
N GLN A 100 -11.05 0.83 -25.70
CA GLN A 100 -10.36 -0.45 -25.54
C GLN A 100 -10.27 -0.90 -24.06
N VAL A 101 -10.14 -2.21 -23.90
CA VAL A 101 -9.83 -2.85 -22.63
C VAL A 101 -8.68 -3.83 -22.83
N ILE A 102 -7.69 -3.80 -21.96
CA ILE A 102 -6.59 -4.77 -21.99
C ILE A 102 -6.99 -5.95 -21.13
N ARG A 103 -6.81 -7.15 -21.65
CA ARG A 103 -7.03 -8.42 -20.96
C ARG A 103 -5.72 -9.21 -20.93
N MET A 104 -5.34 -9.71 -19.75
CA MET A 104 -4.16 -10.56 -19.61
C MET A 104 -4.40 -11.67 -18.59
N PRO A 105 -3.65 -12.79 -18.64
CA PRO A 105 -3.68 -13.77 -17.57
C PRO A 105 -3.30 -13.17 -16.23
N TYR A 106 -4.01 -13.55 -15.16
CA TYR A 106 -3.70 -13.16 -13.80
C TYR A 106 -3.03 -14.30 -13.05
N SER A 107 -1.80 -14.11 -12.64
CA SER A 107 -0.99 -15.08 -11.90
C SER A 107 -0.38 -14.43 -10.65
N GLY A 108 0.20 -15.25 -9.76
CA GLY A 108 0.91 -14.74 -8.59
C GLY A 108 2.08 -13.83 -8.94
N GLU A 109 2.68 -13.98 -10.13
CA GLU A 109 3.80 -13.16 -10.60
C GLU A 109 3.39 -11.72 -10.90
N ASN A 110 2.22 -11.49 -11.50
CA ASN A 110 1.74 -10.15 -11.80
C ASN A 110 0.81 -9.56 -10.74
N ALA A 111 0.44 -10.32 -9.70
CA ALA A 111 -0.39 -9.84 -8.61
C ALA A 111 0.25 -8.68 -7.84
N SER A 112 1.57 -8.69 -7.67
CA SER A 112 2.31 -7.61 -7.00
C SER A 112 2.35 -6.32 -7.82
N THR A 113 2.12 -6.38 -9.13
CA THR A 113 2.12 -5.20 -10.00
C THR A 113 0.83 -4.37 -9.83
N VAL A 114 -0.29 -5.03 -9.56
CA VAL A 114 -1.61 -4.37 -9.53
C VAL A 114 -2.18 -4.20 -8.13
N ASP A 115 -1.80 -5.02 -7.15
CA ASP A 115 -2.21 -4.87 -5.76
C ASP A 115 -1.22 -3.96 -5.02
N PRO A 116 -1.58 -2.69 -4.70
CA PRO A 116 -0.65 -1.73 -4.12
C PRO A 116 -0.04 -2.17 -2.79
N ALA A 117 -0.81 -2.87 -1.94
CA ALA A 117 -0.27 -3.35 -0.68
C ALA A 117 0.69 -4.53 -0.89
N ASN A 118 0.36 -5.44 -1.80
CA ASN A 118 1.22 -6.57 -2.15
C ASN A 118 2.53 -6.10 -2.81
N GLN A 119 2.50 -4.98 -3.52
CA GLN A 119 3.68 -4.36 -4.11
C GLN A 119 4.76 -4.08 -3.06
N PHE A 120 4.39 -3.63 -1.85
CA PHE A 120 5.31 -3.31 -0.77
C PHE A 120 5.50 -4.44 0.23
N LEU A 121 4.44 -5.22 0.50
CA LEU A 121 4.39 -6.15 1.63
C LEU A 121 4.67 -7.61 1.27
N ASN A 122 4.81 -7.96 -0.01
CA ASN A 122 5.21 -9.30 -0.41
C ASN A 122 6.73 -9.45 -0.29
N SER A 123 7.19 -10.23 0.70
CA SER A 123 8.60 -10.50 0.97
C SER A 123 9.47 -9.22 1.00
N PRO A 124 9.10 -8.21 1.82
CA PRO A 124 9.67 -6.87 1.71
C PRO A 124 11.18 -6.84 1.88
N ARG A 125 11.73 -7.54 2.86
CA ARG A 125 13.19 -7.55 3.14
C ARG A 125 14.02 -8.27 2.08
N THR A 126 13.43 -9.20 1.35
CA THR A 126 14.09 -9.84 0.21
C THR A 126 14.19 -8.88 -0.97
N ARG A 127 13.14 -8.10 -1.20
CA ARG A 127 13.01 -7.23 -2.38
C ARG A 127 13.59 -5.84 -2.18
N PHE A 128 13.60 -5.32 -0.94
CA PHE A 128 13.95 -3.93 -0.65
C PHE A 128 15.05 -3.83 0.42
N THR A 129 15.86 -2.78 0.30
CA THR A 129 16.59 -2.20 1.43
C THR A 129 15.58 -1.34 2.19
N VAL A 130 15.45 -1.60 3.50
CA VAL A 130 14.44 -1.01 4.37
C VAL A 130 15.13 -0.06 5.34
N SER A 131 14.63 1.17 5.47
CA SER A 131 15.13 2.13 6.44
C SER A 131 14.01 2.95 7.06
N SER A 132 14.22 3.43 8.28
CA SER A 132 13.27 4.33 8.95
C SER A 132 13.31 5.72 8.32
N ALA A 133 12.14 6.30 8.11
CA ALA A 133 11.96 7.67 7.62
C ALA A 133 11.20 8.55 8.63
N GLY A 134 11.18 8.14 9.90
CA GLY A 134 10.56 8.89 10.99
C GLY A 134 9.14 8.47 11.32
N THR A 135 8.44 9.31 12.05
CA THR A 135 7.04 9.11 12.47
C THR A 135 6.18 10.28 12.04
N ALA A 136 4.90 10.07 11.86
CA ALA A 136 3.92 11.10 11.54
C ALA A 136 2.55 10.75 12.12
N ALA A 137 1.75 11.77 12.40
CA ALA A 137 0.32 11.58 12.66
C ALA A 137 -0.46 11.82 11.36
N LEU A 138 -1.13 10.81 10.85
CA LEU A 138 -1.93 10.86 9.63
C LEU A 138 -3.40 10.62 9.99
N GLY A 139 -4.26 11.61 9.77
CA GLY A 139 -5.68 11.51 10.12
C GLY A 139 -5.91 11.17 11.61
N GLY A 140 -5.08 11.70 12.51
CA GLY A 140 -5.15 11.44 13.96
C GLY A 140 -4.57 10.08 14.40
N ARG A 141 -3.95 9.31 13.50
CA ARG A 141 -3.35 8.00 13.77
C ARG A 141 -1.81 8.11 13.77
N ALA A 142 -1.18 7.55 14.79
CA ALA A 142 0.28 7.45 14.84
C ALA A 142 0.77 6.45 13.77
N THR A 143 1.77 6.86 13.01
CA THR A 143 2.34 6.04 11.93
C THR A 143 3.87 6.10 11.95
N HIS A 144 4.51 5.01 11.52
CA HIS A 144 5.92 4.96 11.18
C HIS A 144 6.10 5.02 9.66
N ALA A 145 6.95 5.93 9.21
CA ALA A 145 7.36 6.04 7.82
C ALA A 145 8.57 5.14 7.57
N ILE A 146 8.48 4.31 6.53
CA ILE A 146 9.51 3.37 6.10
C ILE A 146 9.87 3.69 4.64
N THR A 147 11.16 3.87 4.38
CA THR A 147 11.69 3.97 3.01
C THR A 147 12.05 2.60 2.50
N LEU A 148 11.61 2.30 1.29
CA LEU A 148 11.87 1.06 0.55
C LEU A 148 12.63 1.39 -0.74
N VAL A 149 13.85 0.87 -0.86
CA VAL A 149 14.67 0.99 -2.09
C VAL A 149 14.82 -0.40 -2.68
N PRO A 150 14.37 -0.64 -3.92
CA PRO A 150 14.50 -1.93 -4.58
C PRO A 150 15.96 -2.39 -4.65
N LYS A 151 16.22 -3.67 -4.34
CA LYS A 151 17.54 -4.28 -4.45
C LYS A 151 17.92 -4.63 -5.89
N HIS A 152 16.92 -4.71 -6.77
CA HIS A 152 17.08 -5.04 -8.19
C HIS A 152 16.49 -3.92 -9.06
N PRO A 153 17.14 -3.55 -10.19
CA PRO A 153 16.80 -2.37 -10.98
C PRO A 153 15.49 -2.47 -11.78
N ASN A 154 14.90 -3.65 -11.96
CA ASN A 154 13.65 -3.84 -12.74
C ASN A 154 12.38 -3.70 -11.89
N SER A 155 12.36 -2.73 -11.00
CA SER A 155 11.20 -2.48 -10.15
C SER A 155 10.29 -1.41 -10.77
N ALA A 156 9.00 -1.50 -10.47
CA ALA A 156 8.00 -0.52 -10.90
C ALA A 156 8.27 0.89 -10.33
N PHE A 157 9.22 1.02 -9.41
CA PHE A 157 9.63 2.29 -8.81
C PHE A 157 11.11 2.24 -8.39
N THR A 158 11.75 3.41 -8.29
CA THR A 158 13.13 3.58 -7.82
C THR A 158 13.20 3.72 -6.30
N SER A 159 12.18 4.32 -5.70
CA SER A 159 12.03 4.42 -4.25
C SER A 159 10.57 4.52 -3.88
N ALA A 160 10.23 4.04 -2.68
CA ALA A 160 8.94 4.28 -2.08
C ALA A 160 9.09 4.65 -0.60
N LYS A 161 8.17 5.47 -0.11
CA LYS A 161 8.00 5.77 1.30
C LYS A 161 6.60 5.36 1.71
N VAL A 162 6.49 4.52 2.73
CA VAL A 162 5.23 3.90 3.16
C VAL A 162 4.99 4.24 4.62
N TRP A 163 3.82 4.77 4.95
CA TRP A 163 3.41 5.05 6.33
C TRP A 163 2.52 3.93 6.84
N ILE A 164 2.99 3.27 7.87
CA ILE A 164 2.36 2.11 8.51
C ILE A 164 1.79 2.53 9.84
N ASP A 165 0.53 2.22 10.05
CA ASP A 165 -0.21 2.51 11.28
C ASP A 165 0.30 1.67 12.45
N ASP A 166 0.50 2.31 13.60
CA ASP A 166 1.05 1.65 14.79
C ASP A 166 0.05 0.68 15.43
N ALA A 167 -1.24 0.97 15.32
CA ALA A 167 -2.28 0.19 15.98
C ALA A 167 -2.68 -1.08 15.20
N ASP A 168 -2.84 -0.96 13.88
CA ASP A 168 -3.36 -2.06 13.05
C ASP A 168 -2.39 -2.54 11.96
N SER A 169 -1.23 -1.89 11.83
CA SER A 169 -0.19 -2.19 10.86
C SER A 169 -0.63 -2.07 9.38
N SER A 170 -1.74 -1.37 9.12
CA SER A 170 -2.18 -1.08 7.76
C SER A 170 -1.37 0.07 7.15
N ILE A 171 -1.27 0.09 5.82
CA ILE A 171 -0.71 1.22 5.09
C ILE A 171 -1.75 2.35 5.11
N ARG A 172 -1.34 3.54 5.55
CA ARG A 172 -2.17 4.76 5.54
C ARG A 172 -1.84 5.71 4.41
N GLN A 173 -0.59 5.70 3.98
CA GLN A 173 -0.12 6.53 2.89
C GLN A 173 1.09 5.87 2.25
N PHE A 174 1.30 6.13 0.97
CA PHE A 174 2.58 5.85 0.34
C PHE A 174 2.90 6.87 -0.75
N ASP A 175 4.18 7.13 -0.90
CA ASP A 175 4.76 7.85 -2.02
C ASP A 175 5.65 6.89 -2.78
N LEU A 176 5.63 6.96 -4.10
CA LEU A 176 6.59 6.25 -4.92
C LEU A 176 7.07 7.13 -6.07
N GLU A 177 8.30 6.88 -6.49
CA GLU A 177 8.94 7.56 -7.61
C GLU A 177 9.44 6.51 -8.61
N THR A 178 9.14 6.73 -9.88
CA THR A 178 9.55 5.85 -10.98
C THR A 178 10.80 6.41 -11.68
N ALA A 179 11.51 5.58 -12.43
CA ALA A 179 12.71 5.98 -13.14
C ALA A 179 12.48 7.07 -14.21
N ASN A 180 11.25 7.18 -14.74
CA ASN A 180 10.85 8.21 -15.70
C ASN A 180 10.34 9.51 -15.05
N GLY A 181 10.52 9.67 -13.71
CA GLY A 181 10.18 10.89 -12.99
C GLY A 181 8.68 11.03 -12.66
N LEU A 182 7.89 9.99 -12.81
CA LEU A 182 6.51 10.01 -12.31
C LEU A 182 6.53 9.81 -10.79
N LYS A 183 5.88 10.72 -10.06
CA LYS A 183 5.63 10.60 -8.62
C LYS A 183 4.17 10.28 -8.38
N ARG A 184 3.93 9.31 -7.50
CA ARG A 184 2.59 8.93 -7.05
C ARG A 184 2.50 9.11 -5.55
N HIS A 185 1.59 9.95 -5.12
CA HIS A 185 1.21 10.14 -3.72
C HIS A 185 -0.17 9.54 -3.50
N VAL A 186 -0.31 8.60 -2.57
CA VAL A 186 -1.58 7.93 -2.27
C VAL A 186 -1.87 8.00 -0.79
N VAL A 187 -3.06 8.48 -0.45
CA VAL A 187 -3.58 8.51 0.91
C VAL A 187 -4.77 7.55 1.00
N ILE A 188 -4.74 6.64 1.96
CA ILE A 188 -5.86 5.75 2.29
C ILE A 188 -6.81 6.51 3.23
N THR A 189 -7.95 6.89 2.70
CA THR A 189 -8.95 7.69 3.43
C THR A 189 -9.86 6.83 4.31
N SER A 190 -10.06 5.55 3.93
CA SER A 190 -10.82 4.57 4.71
C SER A 190 -10.21 3.19 4.51
N PHE A 191 -10.17 2.39 5.57
CA PHE A 191 -9.67 1.01 5.52
C PHE A 191 -10.55 0.11 6.39
N THR A 192 -11.03 -0.99 5.80
CA THR A 192 -11.80 -2.03 6.47
C THR A 192 -11.15 -3.39 6.22
N ALA A 193 -10.75 -4.05 7.30
CA ALA A 193 -10.19 -5.40 7.28
C ALA A 193 -11.31 -6.44 7.31
N ASN A 194 -11.20 -7.47 6.47
CA ASN A 194 -12.09 -8.61 6.39
C ASN A 194 -13.60 -8.29 6.24
N PRO A 195 -13.98 -7.28 5.39
CA PRO A 195 -15.39 -7.07 5.09
C PRO A 195 -15.96 -8.26 4.33
N ASP A 196 -17.27 -8.49 4.45
CA ASP A 196 -17.96 -9.42 3.55
C ASP A 196 -18.10 -8.78 2.16
N LEU A 197 -17.46 -9.41 1.16
CA LEU A 197 -17.43 -8.92 -0.22
C LEU A 197 -18.06 -9.96 -1.15
N ASN A 198 -19.05 -9.55 -1.93
CA ASN A 198 -19.65 -10.42 -2.94
C ASN A 198 -18.67 -10.68 -4.09
N LYS A 199 -18.62 -11.91 -4.61
CA LYS A 199 -17.80 -12.26 -5.77
C LYS A 199 -18.14 -11.44 -7.02
N SER A 200 -19.37 -10.99 -7.16
CA SER A 200 -19.80 -10.14 -8.28
C SER A 200 -19.06 -8.79 -8.33
N SER A 201 -18.58 -8.28 -7.19
CA SER A 201 -17.82 -7.03 -7.11
C SER A 201 -16.46 -7.08 -7.82
N PHE A 202 -15.99 -8.29 -8.16
CA PHE A 202 -14.72 -8.54 -8.84
C PHE A 202 -14.88 -8.91 -10.31
N ARG A 203 -16.11 -9.03 -10.80
CA ARG A 203 -16.36 -9.33 -12.21
C ARG A 203 -16.24 -8.06 -13.05
N PHE A 204 -15.59 -8.19 -14.19
CA PHE A 204 -15.55 -7.16 -15.20
C PHE A 204 -16.41 -7.60 -16.40
N SER A 205 -17.26 -6.70 -16.87
CA SER A 205 -18.02 -6.88 -18.10
C SER A 205 -17.56 -5.83 -19.09
N VAL A 206 -17.14 -6.28 -20.27
CA VAL A 206 -16.68 -5.39 -21.35
C VAL A 206 -17.85 -4.50 -21.79
N PRO A 207 -17.72 -3.18 -21.75
CA PRO A 207 -18.77 -2.27 -22.22
C PRO A 207 -19.05 -2.46 -23.73
N LYS A 208 -20.28 -2.18 -24.16
CA LYS A 208 -20.67 -2.30 -25.57
C LYS A 208 -19.81 -1.37 -26.44
N GLY A 209 -19.28 -1.90 -27.54
CA GLY A 209 -18.44 -1.15 -28.48
C GLY A 209 -16.98 -1.01 -28.07
N VAL A 210 -16.57 -1.55 -26.92
CA VAL A 210 -15.17 -1.54 -26.47
C VAL A 210 -14.44 -2.75 -27.04
N LYS A 211 -13.26 -2.52 -27.65
CA LYS A 211 -12.39 -3.56 -28.19
C LYS A 211 -11.59 -4.23 -27.07
N VAL A 212 -11.57 -5.57 -27.07
CA VAL A 212 -10.67 -6.33 -26.18
C VAL A 212 -9.31 -6.49 -26.87
N VAL A 213 -8.25 -6.11 -26.16
CA VAL A 213 -6.87 -6.30 -26.58
C VAL A 213 -6.23 -7.32 -25.64
N ASP A 214 -5.89 -8.47 -26.20
CA ASP A 214 -5.22 -9.53 -25.46
C ASP A 214 -3.73 -9.23 -25.35
N GLN A 215 -3.19 -9.32 -24.14
CA GLN A 215 -1.80 -9.11 -23.87
C GLN A 215 -1.22 -10.35 -23.15
N ALA A 216 -0.10 -10.86 -23.66
CA ALA A 216 0.62 -11.93 -22.99
C ALA A 216 1.21 -11.43 -21.65
N SER A 217 1.36 -12.34 -20.68
CA SER A 217 2.02 -12.03 -19.41
C SER A 217 3.43 -11.46 -19.66
N GLY A 218 3.77 -10.31 -19.08
CA GLY A 218 5.13 -9.77 -19.14
C GLY A 218 5.30 -8.30 -19.53
N VAL A 219 4.22 -7.53 -19.69
CA VAL A 219 4.33 -6.08 -19.92
C VAL A 219 4.30 -5.34 -18.60
N THR A 220 5.40 -4.64 -18.31
CA THR A 220 5.50 -3.67 -17.21
C THR A 220 4.96 -2.33 -17.71
N PHE A 221 4.01 -1.72 -17.00
CA PHE A 221 3.49 -0.38 -17.26
C PHE A 221 4.27 0.66 -16.44
#